data_54d98f09c0514803fb4a4e4ff4b01890
#
_entry.id   54d98f09c0514803fb4a4e4ff4b01890
#
_cell.length_a   1.000
_cell.length_b   1.000
_cell.length_c   1.000
_cell.angle_alpha   90.00
_cell.angle_beta   90.00
_cell.angle_gamma   90.00
#
_symmetry.space_group_name_H-M   'P 1'
#
loop_
_entity.id
_entity.type
_entity.pdbx_description
1 polymer ?
#
loop_
_entity_poly.entity_id
_entity_poly.type
_entity_poly.pdbx_seq_one_letter_code
_entity_poly.pdbx_strand_id
1 'polypeptide(L)'
;MSDNPVNTNSPGRPKDMAKRQAILEAAKILFLSNGYASTSMDAVALEAGVSKLTVYSHFNDKETLFTAAVVAKCEEQLPVMYFELPAGMPVETVLLNIARGFHRLINSEESVNLHRLMMTTGNQDVKLSQIFFEAGPMRMLQGMERLLGKIDQSGALSIDKPFTAAEHFFCLLKGTANFRLLYGCGGQLSEEAAEAHVQDVVGLFMRAYRP
;
A
#
# COMPACT_ATOMS: atom_id res chain seq x y z
N MET A 1 -58.21 -19.04 -1.51
CA MET A 1 -57.25 -18.24 -0.77
C MET A 1 -55.96 -18.97 -0.84
N SER A 2 -55.11 -18.61 -1.77
CA SER A 2 -53.79 -19.25 -2.03
C SER A 2 -52.72 -18.29 -1.59
N ASP A 3 -52.11 -18.57 -0.46
CA ASP A 3 -50.94 -17.86 0.02
C ASP A 3 -49.72 -18.35 -0.76
N ASN A 4 -49.14 -17.46 -1.54
CA ASN A 4 -47.91 -17.67 -2.27
C ASN A 4 -46.76 -17.15 -1.38
N PRO A 5 -45.80 -17.97 -0.95
CA PRO A 5 -44.68 -17.51 -0.17
C PRO A 5 -43.78 -16.67 -1.04
N VAL A 6 -43.56 -15.42 -0.68
CA VAL A 6 -42.58 -14.51 -1.29
C VAL A 6 -41.18 -15.03 -1.01
N ASN A 7 -40.54 -15.51 -2.07
CA ASN A 7 -39.16 -15.98 -2.06
C ASN A 7 -38.22 -14.77 -1.93
N THR A 8 -37.82 -14.42 -0.71
CA THR A 8 -36.78 -13.41 -0.43
C THR A 8 -35.40 -14.05 -0.54
N ASN A 9 -34.99 -14.42 -1.73
CA ASN A 9 -33.57 -14.65 -2.02
C ASN A 9 -32.89 -13.28 -2.15
N SER A 10 -32.27 -12.82 -1.09
CA SER A 10 -31.27 -11.74 -1.15
C SER A 10 -29.96 -12.31 -1.68
N PRO A 11 -29.65 -12.13 -2.96
CA PRO A 11 -28.39 -12.63 -3.50
C PRO A 11 -27.37 -11.52 -3.45
N GLY A 12 -26.32 -11.69 -2.72
CA GLY A 12 -25.25 -10.96 -3.32
C GLY A 12 -24.01 -10.68 -2.52
N ARG A 13 -24.03 -10.47 -1.23
CA ARG A 13 -22.85 -9.91 -0.55
C ARG A 13 -21.59 -10.80 -0.55
N PRO A 14 -21.62 -12.11 -0.26
CA PRO A 14 -20.39 -12.93 -0.26
C PRO A 14 -19.82 -13.22 -1.64
N LYS A 15 -20.68 -13.54 -2.63
CA LYS A 15 -20.26 -13.81 -4.02
C LYS A 15 -19.73 -12.57 -4.74
N ASP A 16 -20.27 -11.40 -4.40
CA ASP A 16 -19.87 -10.12 -4.95
C ASP A 16 -18.49 -9.72 -4.44
N MET A 17 -18.21 -9.87 -3.16
CA MET A 17 -16.88 -9.62 -2.57
C MET A 17 -15.81 -10.57 -3.12
N ALA A 18 -16.11 -11.84 -3.34
CA ALA A 18 -15.17 -12.79 -3.93
C ALA A 18 -14.80 -12.41 -5.37
N LYS A 19 -15.79 -11.99 -6.17
CA LYS A 19 -15.53 -11.48 -7.54
C LYS A 19 -14.68 -10.21 -7.51
N ARG A 20 -15.00 -9.26 -6.61
CA ARG A 20 -14.22 -8.03 -6.45
C ARG A 20 -12.76 -8.35 -6.12
N GLN A 21 -12.52 -9.30 -5.21
CA GLN A 21 -11.17 -9.71 -4.85
C GLN A 21 -10.46 -10.37 -6.04
N ALA A 22 -11.11 -11.28 -6.77
CA ALA A 22 -10.54 -11.91 -7.96
C ALA A 22 -10.15 -10.87 -9.04
N ILE A 23 -10.98 -9.84 -9.24
CA ILE A 23 -10.66 -8.73 -10.15
C ILE A 23 -9.44 -7.95 -9.68
N LEU A 24 -9.32 -7.66 -8.38
CA LEU A 24 -8.18 -6.94 -7.82
C LEU A 24 -6.88 -7.76 -7.95
N GLU A 25 -6.91 -9.07 -7.69
CA GLU A 25 -5.73 -9.93 -7.86
C GLU A 25 -5.29 -9.97 -9.32
N ALA A 26 -6.22 -10.17 -10.26
CA ALA A 26 -5.94 -10.14 -11.68
C ALA A 26 -5.36 -8.78 -12.12
N ALA A 27 -5.92 -7.68 -11.61
CA ALA A 27 -5.44 -6.34 -11.91
C ALA A 27 -4.02 -6.11 -11.39
N LYS A 28 -3.71 -6.54 -10.16
CA LYS A 28 -2.34 -6.45 -9.60
C LYS A 28 -1.34 -7.17 -10.51
N ILE A 29 -1.62 -8.43 -10.86
CA ILE A 29 -0.75 -9.24 -11.73
C ILE A 29 -0.52 -8.51 -13.06
N LEU A 30 -1.59 -8.10 -13.74
CA LEU A 30 -1.50 -7.53 -15.07
C LEU A 30 -0.85 -6.12 -15.09
N PHE A 31 -1.15 -5.27 -14.12
CA PHE A 31 -0.52 -3.96 -14.03
C PHE A 31 0.97 -4.05 -13.72
N LEU A 32 1.39 -5.03 -12.92
CA LEU A 32 2.79 -5.26 -12.59
C LEU A 32 3.57 -5.87 -13.74
N SER A 33 2.98 -6.83 -14.48
CA SER A 33 3.66 -7.53 -15.57
C SER A 33 3.67 -6.74 -16.89
N ASN A 34 2.54 -6.12 -17.25
CA ASN A 34 2.34 -5.49 -18.55
C ASN A 34 2.39 -3.95 -18.49
N GLY A 35 2.32 -3.37 -17.31
CA GLY A 35 2.17 -1.94 -17.10
C GLY A 35 0.73 -1.45 -17.29
N TYR A 36 0.51 -0.18 -16.89
CA TYR A 36 -0.82 0.42 -16.96
C TYR A 36 -1.32 0.53 -18.39
N ALA A 37 -0.52 1.06 -19.31
CA ALA A 37 -0.96 1.33 -20.69
C ALA A 37 -1.44 0.06 -21.41
N SER A 38 -0.69 -1.03 -21.29
CA SER A 38 -0.95 -2.30 -21.99
C SER A 38 -2.00 -3.18 -21.32
N THR A 39 -2.43 -2.88 -20.10
CA THR A 39 -3.50 -3.62 -19.40
C THR A 39 -4.86 -3.08 -19.80
N SER A 40 -5.77 -3.93 -20.27
CA SER A 40 -7.16 -3.58 -20.56
C SER A 40 -8.14 -4.17 -19.56
N MET A 41 -9.32 -3.55 -19.40
CA MET A 41 -10.41 -4.08 -18.56
C MET A 41 -10.87 -5.48 -19.03
N ASP A 42 -10.74 -5.76 -20.33
CA ASP A 42 -11.08 -7.06 -20.91
C ASP A 42 -10.04 -8.12 -20.53
N ALA A 43 -8.75 -7.78 -20.52
CA ALA A 43 -7.69 -8.67 -20.05
C ALA A 43 -7.87 -9.00 -18.56
N VAL A 44 -8.24 -7.99 -17.76
CA VAL A 44 -8.54 -8.21 -16.34
C VAL A 44 -9.76 -9.11 -16.13
N ALA A 45 -10.82 -8.94 -16.94
CA ALA A 45 -11.99 -9.81 -16.88
C ALA A 45 -11.64 -11.27 -17.18
N LEU A 46 -10.82 -11.49 -18.21
CA LEU A 46 -10.34 -12.81 -18.61
C LEU A 46 -9.51 -13.45 -17.50
N GLU A 47 -8.53 -12.75 -16.97
CA GLU A 47 -7.63 -13.23 -15.91
C GLU A 47 -8.40 -13.52 -14.62
N ALA A 48 -9.37 -12.67 -14.25
CA ALA A 48 -10.21 -12.86 -13.07
C ALA A 48 -11.28 -13.95 -13.23
N GLY A 49 -11.47 -14.51 -14.42
CA GLY A 49 -12.52 -15.48 -14.70
C GLY A 49 -13.94 -14.93 -14.56
N VAL A 50 -14.14 -13.65 -14.86
CA VAL A 50 -15.44 -12.98 -14.76
C VAL A 50 -15.83 -12.32 -16.09
N SER A 51 -17.11 -11.94 -16.23
CA SER A 51 -17.54 -11.18 -17.40
C SER A 51 -17.02 -9.73 -17.36
N LYS A 52 -16.81 -9.10 -18.51
CA LYS A 52 -16.49 -7.68 -18.64
C LYS A 52 -17.50 -6.79 -17.87
N LEU A 53 -18.79 -7.11 -17.98
CA LEU A 53 -19.84 -6.41 -17.25
C LEU A 53 -19.64 -6.50 -15.74
N THR A 54 -19.17 -7.64 -15.22
CA THR A 54 -18.85 -7.81 -13.81
C THR A 54 -17.70 -6.90 -13.39
N VAL A 55 -16.65 -6.76 -14.21
CA VAL A 55 -15.54 -5.83 -13.89
C VAL A 55 -16.06 -4.40 -13.79
N TYR A 56 -16.83 -3.94 -14.80
CA TYR A 56 -17.40 -2.59 -14.80
C TYR A 56 -18.44 -2.34 -13.71
N SER A 57 -19.10 -3.37 -13.19
CA SER A 57 -20.01 -3.21 -12.05
C SER A 57 -19.28 -2.95 -10.73
N HIS A 58 -18.00 -3.35 -10.62
CA HIS A 58 -17.17 -3.13 -9.44
C HIS A 58 -16.22 -1.94 -9.57
N PHE A 59 -15.75 -1.64 -10.79
CA PHE A 59 -14.79 -0.59 -11.09
C PHE A 59 -15.20 0.13 -12.35
N ASN A 60 -15.60 1.40 -12.22
CA ASN A 60 -16.15 2.21 -13.31
C ASN A 60 -15.19 2.33 -14.50
N ASP A 61 -13.91 2.39 -14.23
CA ASP A 61 -12.86 2.59 -15.20
C ASP A 61 -11.53 1.97 -14.76
N LYS A 62 -10.55 2.00 -15.64
CA LYS A 62 -9.20 1.47 -15.43
C LYS A 62 -8.42 2.24 -14.36
N GLU A 63 -8.65 3.54 -14.23
CA GLU A 63 -8.00 4.38 -13.22
C GLU A 63 -8.47 3.98 -11.80
N THR A 64 -9.78 3.82 -11.62
CA THR A 64 -10.37 3.35 -10.36
C THR A 64 -9.86 1.95 -9.99
N LEU A 65 -9.74 1.06 -10.98
CA LEU A 65 -9.21 -0.28 -10.77
C LEU A 65 -7.72 -0.23 -10.40
N PHE A 66 -6.93 0.58 -11.08
CA PHE A 66 -5.50 0.74 -10.78
C PHE A 66 -5.28 1.32 -9.38
N THR A 67 -6.00 2.38 -9.03
CA THR A 67 -6.00 2.95 -7.67
C THR A 67 -6.28 1.88 -6.61
N ALA A 68 -7.34 1.09 -6.82
CA ALA A 68 -7.71 0.04 -5.88
C ALA A 68 -6.64 -1.07 -5.79
N ALA A 69 -5.99 -1.43 -6.90
CA ALA A 69 -4.92 -2.41 -6.94
C ALA A 69 -3.66 -1.90 -6.17
N VAL A 70 -3.29 -0.64 -6.35
CA VAL A 70 -2.17 -0.02 -5.60
C VAL A 70 -2.47 0.00 -4.10
N VAL A 71 -3.68 0.44 -3.71
CA VAL A 71 -4.11 0.44 -2.30
C VAL A 71 -4.07 -0.97 -1.72
N ALA A 72 -4.62 -1.96 -2.41
CA ALA A 72 -4.63 -3.34 -1.94
C ALA A 72 -3.21 -3.88 -1.75
N LYS A 73 -2.28 -3.58 -2.67
CA LYS A 73 -0.87 -3.97 -2.53
C LYS A 73 -0.20 -3.34 -1.31
N CYS A 74 -0.47 -2.07 -1.04
CA CYS A 74 0.04 -1.42 0.16
C CYS A 74 -0.52 -2.07 1.44
N GLU A 75 -1.81 -2.37 1.47
CA GLU A 75 -2.47 -2.95 2.64
C GLU A 75 -2.06 -4.39 2.96
N GLU A 76 -1.58 -5.16 1.98
CA GLU A 76 -1.04 -6.50 2.20
C GLU A 76 0.18 -6.51 3.15
N GLN A 77 1.07 -5.53 3.03
CA GLN A 77 2.32 -5.47 3.79
C GLN A 77 2.26 -4.46 4.93
N LEU A 78 1.45 -3.43 4.76
CA LEU A 78 1.31 -2.33 5.72
C LEU A 78 -0.18 -1.99 5.92
N PRO A 79 -0.92 -2.84 6.64
CA PRO A 79 -2.34 -2.61 6.94
C PRO A 79 -2.59 -1.27 7.62
N VAL A 80 -3.71 -0.63 7.31
CA VAL A 80 -4.11 0.66 7.92
C VAL A 80 -4.11 0.60 9.44
N MET A 81 -4.43 -0.56 10.02
CA MET A 81 -4.43 -0.76 11.47
C MET A 81 -3.06 -0.55 12.14
N TYR A 82 -1.96 -0.62 11.36
CA TYR A 82 -0.62 -0.35 11.90
C TYR A 82 -0.42 1.14 12.23
N PHE A 83 -1.20 2.03 11.61
CA PHE A 83 -1.18 3.47 11.89
C PHE A 83 -2.11 3.88 13.04
N GLU A 84 -2.47 2.95 13.89
CA GLU A 84 -3.15 3.21 15.15
C GLU A 84 -2.20 3.08 16.32
N LEU A 85 -2.52 3.76 17.42
CA LEU A 85 -1.79 3.67 18.69
C LEU A 85 -2.62 2.84 19.66
N PRO A 86 -2.40 1.52 19.76
CA PRO A 86 -3.15 0.69 20.70
C PRO A 86 -2.81 1.05 22.16
N ALA A 87 -3.82 1.06 23.01
CA ALA A 87 -3.64 1.36 24.41
C ALA A 87 -2.64 0.37 25.07
N GLY A 88 -1.64 0.90 25.76
CA GLY A 88 -0.63 0.10 26.45
C GLY A 88 0.48 -0.49 25.58
N MET A 89 0.45 -0.30 24.26
CA MET A 89 1.56 -0.73 23.39
C MET A 89 2.67 0.33 23.39
N PRO A 90 3.94 -0.06 23.63
CA PRO A 90 5.06 0.88 23.52
C PRO A 90 5.14 1.49 22.13
N VAL A 91 5.37 2.82 22.05
CA VAL A 91 5.50 3.55 20.79
C VAL A 91 6.57 2.94 19.88
N GLU A 92 7.71 2.54 20.45
CA GLU A 92 8.78 1.88 19.71
C GLU A 92 8.30 0.60 19.01
N THR A 93 7.47 -0.21 19.69
CA THR A 93 6.89 -1.44 19.09
C THR A 93 5.98 -1.11 17.92
N VAL A 94 5.15 -0.06 18.03
CA VAL A 94 4.28 0.41 16.93
C VAL A 94 5.12 0.83 15.75
N LEU A 95 6.15 1.66 15.98
CA LEU A 95 7.05 2.14 14.94
C LEU A 95 7.84 1.00 14.27
N LEU A 96 8.30 0.00 15.04
CA LEU A 96 8.97 -1.19 14.50
C LEU A 96 8.05 -2.00 13.57
N ASN A 97 6.78 -2.18 13.94
CA ASN A 97 5.82 -2.90 13.10
C ASN A 97 5.58 -2.18 11.77
N ILE A 98 5.43 -0.86 11.80
CA ILE A 98 5.31 -0.03 10.59
C ILE A 98 6.58 -0.11 9.75
N ALA A 99 7.74 0.04 10.38
CA ALA A 99 9.03 0.01 9.69
C ALA A 99 9.27 -1.33 8.97
N ARG A 100 8.99 -2.46 9.63
CA ARG A 100 9.08 -3.80 9.03
C ARG A 100 8.11 -3.96 7.85
N GLY A 101 6.85 -3.55 8.04
CA GLY A 101 5.84 -3.61 6.97
C GLY A 101 6.23 -2.77 5.76
N PHE A 102 6.66 -1.53 6.00
CA PHE A 102 7.12 -0.62 4.95
C PHE A 102 8.37 -1.15 4.23
N HIS A 103 9.36 -1.62 4.98
CA HIS A 103 10.60 -2.17 4.39
C HIS A 103 10.31 -3.37 3.49
N ARG A 104 9.44 -4.31 3.92
CA ARG A 104 9.01 -5.43 3.06
C ARG A 104 8.28 -4.95 1.81
N LEU A 105 7.36 -3.98 1.96
CA LEU A 105 6.59 -3.44 0.85
C LEU A 105 7.49 -2.85 -0.24
N ILE A 106 8.35 -1.91 0.11
CA ILE A 106 9.14 -1.15 -0.89
C ILE A 106 10.26 -1.97 -1.54
N ASN A 107 10.71 -3.05 -0.88
CA ASN A 107 11.76 -3.93 -1.37
C ASN A 107 11.21 -5.22 -1.99
N SER A 108 9.89 -5.45 -2.02
CA SER A 108 9.31 -6.56 -2.76
C SER A 108 9.59 -6.39 -4.27
N GLU A 109 9.80 -7.49 -4.97
CA GLU A 109 10.10 -7.49 -6.40
C GLU A 109 9.03 -6.73 -7.19
N GLU A 110 7.76 -6.95 -6.85
CA GLU A 110 6.64 -6.30 -7.49
C GLU A 110 6.64 -4.77 -7.26
N SER A 111 6.92 -4.33 -6.03
CA SER A 111 6.97 -2.89 -5.74
C SER A 111 8.16 -2.22 -6.43
N VAL A 112 9.31 -2.86 -6.46
CA VAL A 112 10.51 -2.37 -7.18
C VAL A 112 10.20 -2.24 -8.67
N ASN A 113 9.60 -3.25 -9.29
CA ASN A 113 9.23 -3.23 -10.70
C ASN A 113 8.20 -2.14 -11.02
N LEU A 114 7.18 -1.98 -10.15
CA LEU A 114 6.19 -0.91 -10.29
C LEU A 114 6.83 0.49 -10.18
N HIS A 115 7.73 0.70 -9.21
CA HIS A 115 8.44 1.97 -9.08
C HIS A 115 9.31 2.27 -10.31
N ARG A 116 10.04 1.29 -10.84
CA ARG A 116 10.82 1.44 -12.07
C ARG A 116 9.93 1.83 -13.25
N LEU A 117 8.77 1.16 -13.38
CA LEU A 117 7.79 1.48 -14.41
C LEU A 117 7.28 2.92 -14.24
N MET A 118 6.92 3.33 -13.04
CA MET A 118 6.47 4.71 -12.78
C MET A 118 7.55 5.75 -13.08
N MET A 119 8.81 5.47 -12.79
CA MET A 119 9.94 6.37 -13.13
C MET A 119 10.13 6.52 -14.64
N THR A 120 9.90 5.47 -15.43
CA THR A 120 10.05 5.52 -16.90
C THR A 120 8.85 6.12 -17.59
N THR A 121 7.63 5.91 -17.08
CA THR A 121 6.38 6.40 -17.68
C THR A 121 5.92 7.74 -17.13
N GLY A 122 6.40 8.14 -15.95
CA GLY A 122 5.92 9.32 -15.23
C GLY A 122 6.07 10.63 -15.98
N ASN A 123 7.10 10.77 -16.80
CA ASN A 123 7.29 11.95 -17.65
C ASN A 123 6.34 11.97 -18.87
N GLN A 124 5.75 10.83 -19.22
CA GLN A 124 4.85 10.69 -20.37
C GLN A 124 3.37 10.75 -19.94
N ASP A 125 3.08 10.32 -18.72
CA ASP A 125 1.72 10.32 -18.16
C ASP A 125 1.75 10.84 -16.71
N VAL A 126 1.72 12.16 -16.58
CA VAL A 126 1.70 12.87 -15.29
C VAL A 126 0.48 12.49 -14.45
N LYS A 127 -0.67 12.27 -15.11
CA LYS A 127 -1.91 11.88 -14.42
C LYS A 127 -1.77 10.51 -13.76
N LEU A 128 -1.21 9.54 -14.45
CA LEU A 128 -0.96 8.21 -13.90
C LEU A 128 0.00 8.26 -12.72
N SER A 129 1.06 9.05 -12.82
CA SER A 129 2.02 9.26 -11.73
C SER A 129 1.36 9.87 -10.49
N GLN A 130 0.46 10.83 -10.68
CA GLN A 130 -0.30 11.43 -9.60
C GLN A 130 -1.25 10.41 -8.94
N ILE A 131 -1.99 9.64 -9.73
CA ILE A 131 -2.87 8.57 -9.23
C ILE A 131 -2.06 7.57 -8.39
N PHE A 132 -0.90 7.13 -8.89
CA PHE A 132 -0.04 6.20 -8.16
C PHE A 132 0.47 6.80 -6.84
N PHE A 133 0.95 8.04 -6.88
CA PHE A 133 1.49 8.72 -5.71
C PHE A 133 0.43 8.91 -4.62
N GLU A 134 -0.78 9.32 -5.01
CA GLU A 134 -1.90 9.53 -4.08
C GLU A 134 -2.42 8.20 -3.48
N ALA A 135 -2.53 7.15 -4.33
CA ALA A 135 -3.05 5.86 -3.89
C ALA A 135 -2.10 5.10 -2.93
N GLY A 136 -0.80 5.27 -3.09
CA GLY A 136 0.23 4.58 -2.32
C GLY A 136 0.99 5.52 -1.36
N PRO A 137 2.06 6.19 -1.83
CA PRO A 137 2.96 6.98 -0.97
C PRO A 137 2.26 8.02 -0.10
N MET A 138 1.37 8.84 -0.67
CA MET A 138 0.68 9.89 0.07
C MET A 138 -0.24 9.32 1.14
N ARG A 139 -0.96 8.24 0.84
CA ARG A 139 -1.84 7.58 1.82
C ARG A 139 -1.06 7.06 3.03
N MET A 140 0.14 6.51 2.81
CA MET A 140 1.02 6.06 3.90
C MET A 140 1.55 7.23 4.74
N LEU A 141 1.98 8.32 4.09
CA LEU A 141 2.41 9.54 4.77
C LEU A 141 1.32 10.12 5.65
N GLN A 142 0.09 10.23 5.14
CA GLN A 142 -1.07 10.70 5.91
C GLN A 142 -1.43 9.77 7.07
N GLY A 143 -1.30 8.46 6.88
CA GLY A 143 -1.47 7.47 7.96
C GLY A 143 -0.48 7.71 9.08
N MET A 144 0.80 7.83 8.73
CA MET A 144 1.89 8.06 9.68
C MET A 144 1.77 9.44 10.35
N GLU A 145 1.43 10.49 9.62
CA GLU A 145 1.18 11.83 10.16
C GLU A 145 0.14 11.78 11.30
N ARG A 146 -1.01 11.14 11.04
CA ARG A 146 -2.08 11.00 12.07
C ARG A 146 -1.59 10.23 13.29
N LEU A 147 -0.84 9.15 13.10
CA LEU A 147 -0.27 8.37 14.19
C LEU A 147 0.72 9.22 15.00
N LEU A 148 1.66 9.89 14.33
CA LEU A 148 2.67 10.72 14.98
C LEU A 148 2.04 11.89 15.75
N GLY A 149 0.97 12.49 15.24
CA GLY A 149 0.19 13.47 15.98
C GLY A 149 -0.45 12.91 17.26
N LYS A 150 -0.95 11.67 17.25
CA LYS A 150 -1.46 10.99 18.44
C LYS A 150 -0.32 10.69 19.46
N ILE A 151 0.85 10.30 18.97
CA ILE A 151 2.03 10.02 19.79
C ILE A 151 2.52 11.30 20.47
N ASP A 152 2.59 12.41 19.75
CA ASP A 152 2.93 13.73 20.29
C ASP A 152 1.94 14.16 21.38
N GLN A 153 0.63 14.08 21.12
CA GLN A 153 -0.41 14.39 22.08
C GLN A 153 -0.34 13.53 23.35
N SER A 154 0.17 12.32 23.25
CA SER A 154 0.39 11.45 24.42
C SER A 154 1.61 11.83 25.27
N GLY A 155 2.47 12.73 24.76
CA GLY A 155 3.74 13.13 25.38
C GLY A 155 4.84 12.07 25.28
N ALA A 156 4.64 10.99 24.53
CA ALA A 156 5.64 9.94 24.38
C ALA A 156 6.81 10.35 23.48
N LEU A 157 6.56 11.22 22.50
CA LEU A 157 7.56 11.89 21.67
C LEU A 157 7.18 13.38 21.53
N SER A 158 8.15 14.25 21.21
CA SER A 158 7.94 15.67 20.93
C SER A 158 8.08 15.91 19.43
N ILE A 159 6.96 16.14 18.73
CA ILE A 159 6.89 16.16 17.26
C ILE A 159 6.14 17.40 16.77
N ASP A 160 6.84 18.51 16.53
CA ASP A 160 6.24 19.77 16.08
C ASP A 160 5.57 19.66 14.70
N LYS A 161 6.12 18.84 13.80
CA LYS A 161 5.69 18.70 12.41
C LYS A 161 5.47 17.24 12.03
N PRO A 162 4.31 16.63 12.38
CA PRO A 162 4.07 15.19 12.19
C PRO A 162 4.22 14.74 10.73
N PHE A 163 3.79 15.53 9.73
CA PHE A 163 3.95 15.18 8.32
C PHE A 163 5.43 15.11 7.90
N THR A 164 6.22 16.11 8.27
CA THR A 164 7.67 16.13 7.97
C THR A 164 8.40 14.98 8.69
N ALA A 165 8.00 14.68 9.93
CA ALA A 165 8.54 13.53 10.66
C ALA A 165 8.19 12.19 9.97
N ALA A 166 6.99 12.08 9.40
CA ALA A 166 6.60 10.92 8.58
C ALA A 166 7.47 10.78 7.32
N GLU A 167 7.76 11.89 6.64
CA GLU A 167 8.68 11.92 5.49
C GLU A 167 10.09 11.44 5.91
N HIS A 168 10.64 11.97 7.00
CA HIS A 168 11.93 11.55 7.53
C HIS A 168 11.96 10.05 7.82
N PHE A 169 10.93 9.54 8.51
CA PHE A 169 10.83 8.13 8.87
C PHE A 169 10.89 7.21 7.65
N PHE A 170 10.04 7.45 6.65
CA PHE A 170 10.00 6.62 5.46
C PHE A 170 11.22 6.81 4.55
N CYS A 171 11.79 8.02 4.47
CA CYS A 171 13.02 8.26 3.72
C CYS A 171 14.22 7.51 4.32
N LEU A 172 14.36 7.51 5.65
CA LEU A 172 15.41 6.74 6.33
C LEU A 172 15.28 5.24 6.09
N LEU A 173 14.04 4.71 6.15
CA LEU A 173 13.77 3.28 5.91
C LEU A 173 14.08 2.83 4.48
N LYS A 174 13.95 3.70 3.48
CA LYS A 174 14.36 3.38 2.11
C LYS A 174 15.84 3.05 2.05
N GLY A 175 16.67 3.94 2.58
CA GLY A 175 18.10 3.75 2.65
C GLY A 175 18.77 3.47 1.30
N THR A 176 20.06 3.19 1.32
CA THR A 176 20.83 2.90 0.13
C THR A 176 20.46 1.56 -0.53
N ALA A 177 19.98 0.60 0.27
CA ALA A 177 19.61 -0.72 -0.23
C ALA A 177 18.45 -0.65 -1.23
N ASN A 178 17.41 0.13 -0.93
CA ASN A 178 16.28 0.33 -1.85
C ASN A 178 16.71 1.04 -3.15
N PHE A 179 17.60 2.06 -3.08
CA PHE A 179 18.15 2.69 -4.27
C PHE A 179 18.90 1.70 -5.16
N ARG A 180 19.73 0.82 -4.57
CA ARG A 180 20.46 -0.21 -5.34
C ARG A 180 19.50 -1.18 -6.02
N LEU A 181 18.40 -1.57 -5.35
CA LEU A 181 17.35 -2.36 -5.98
C LEU A 181 16.72 -1.62 -7.16
N LEU A 182 16.34 -0.36 -6.99
CA LEU A 182 15.72 0.45 -8.06
C LEU A 182 16.64 0.63 -9.26
N TYR A 183 17.94 0.82 -9.06
CA TYR A 183 18.93 0.91 -10.14
C TYR A 183 19.35 -0.43 -10.73
N GLY A 184 18.91 -1.56 -10.15
CA GLY A 184 19.29 -2.89 -10.64
C GLY A 184 20.73 -3.29 -10.35
N CYS A 185 21.41 -2.61 -9.42
CA CYS A 185 22.81 -2.86 -9.05
C CYS A 185 22.97 -3.48 -7.66
N GLY A 186 21.91 -4.05 -7.07
CA GLY A 186 21.93 -4.71 -5.77
C GLY A 186 20.91 -5.82 -5.65
N GLY A 187 21.13 -6.75 -4.71
CA GLY A 187 20.17 -7.75 -4.26
C GLY A 187 19.41 -7.29 -3.01
N GLN A 188 18.42 -8.08 -2.63
CA GLN A 188 17.72 -7.89 -1.36
C GLN A 188 18.69 -8.09 -0.18
N LEU A 189 18.48 -7.37 0.89
CA LEU A 189 19.17 -7.60 2.15
C LEU A 189 18.78 -8.99 2.72
N SER A 190 19.69 -9.61 3.46
CA SER A 190 19.32 -10.74 4.30
C SER A 190 18.29 -10.30 5.35
N GLU A 191 17.51 -11.22 5.89
CA GLU A 191 16.52 -10.91 6.93
C GLU A 191 17.17 -10.23 8.15
N GLU A 192 18.36 -10.69 8.55
CA GLU A 192 19.13 -10.10 9.66
C GLU A 192 19.57 -8.66 9.35
N ALA A 193 20.07 -8.39 8.14
CA ALA A 193 20.49 -7.05 7.74
C ALA A 193 19.29 -6.10 7.59
N ALA A 194 18.16 -6.59 7.09
CA ALA A 194 16.93 -5.84 7.01
C ALA A 194 16.38 -5.47 8.39
N GLU A 195 16.36 -6.42 9.33
CA GLU A 195 15.92 -6.18 10.70
C GLU A 195 16.86 -5.22 11.43
N ALA A 196 18.18 -5.37 11.29
CA ALA A 196 19.15 -4.44 11.86
C ALA A 196 18.93 -3.01 11.36
N HIS A 197 18.73 -2.84 10.03
CA HIS A 197 18.42 -1.53 9.45
C HIS A 197 17.13 -0.92 10.02
N VAL A 198 16.07 -1.71 10.15
CA VAL A 198 14.79 -1.26 10.72
C VAL A 198 14.97 -0.81 12.17
N GLN A 199 15.68 -1.57 12.98
CA GLN A 199 15.95 -1.24 14.37
C GLN A 199 16.80 0.04 14.51
N ASP A 200 17.83 0.20 13.68
CA ASP A 200 18.67 1.39 13.66
C ASP A 200 17.87 2.65 13.32
N VAL A 201 17.01 2.59 12.30
CA VAL A 201 16.16 3.71 11.90
C VAL A 201 15.17 4.08 12.98
N VAL A 202 14.47 3.10 13.57
CA VAL A 202 13.51 3.36 14.64
C VAL A 202 14.23 3.90 15.89
N GLY A 203 15.37 3.33 16.26
CA GLY A 203 16.18 3.83 17.37
C GLY A 203 16.68 5.26 17.15
N LEU A 204 17.08 5.62 15.91
CA LEU A 204 17.44 6.98 15.56
C LEU A 204 16.25 7.92 15.68
N PHE A 205 15.10 7.54 15.14
CA PHE A 205 13.86 8.32 15.19
C PHE A 205 13.40 8.57 16.63
N MET A 206 13.38 7.52 17.47
CA MET A 206 13.03 7.63 18.88
C MET A 206 13.96 8.60 19.63
N ARG A 207 15.26 8.61 19.33
CA ARG A 207 16.21 9.56 19.95
C ARG A 207 16.03 10.99 19.45
N ALA A 208 15.74 11.17 18.14
CA ALA A 208 15.58 12.49 17.52
C ALA A 208 14.35 13.25 18.04
N TYR A 209 13.29 12.52 18.39
CA TYR A 209 12.01 13.07 18.84
C TYR A 209 11.75 12.82 20.36
N ARG A 210 12.77 12.51 21.11
CA ARG A 210 12.64 12.38 22.57
C ARG A 210 12.18 13.71 23.19
N PRO A 211 11.20 13.68 24.14
CA PRO A 211 10.77 14.87 24.89
C PRO A 211 11.89 15.57 25.65
#